data_faaeec90423e207563b8b43b8ac0e509
#
_entry.id   faaeec90423e207563b8b43b8ac0e509
#
_cell.length_a   1.000
_cell.length_b   1.000
_cell.length_c   1.000
_cell.angle_alpha   90.00
_cell.angle_beta   90.00
_cell.angle_gamma   90.00
#
_symmetry.space_group_name_H-M   'P 1'
#
loop_
_entity.id
_entity.type
_entity.pdbx_description
1 polymer ?
#
loop_
_entity_poly.entity_id
_entity_poly.type
_entity_poly.pdbx_seq_one_letter_code
_entity_poly.pdbx_strand_id
1 'polypeptide(L)'
;MRYFIELSYNGKNYHGWQIQPNEISIQETIEKAMSVLLKEDLSVVGCGRTDTGVHASQFFLHFDCQSPIDKEKLKFRLNSFLPEDIAIFQIIGVDNDAHARFQAMSRSYQYKISLEKDVFQKDLSLEISHSALDVEMMNKAAIMLMDYTDFKCFSRSKTDVKTYECSITEAYWIAHGNQLIFNISANRFLRNMVRAIVGTLLEVGKGRMSLEGFKNVIESRDRKMAGASVKAKGLFLTAVVYPKHIFNK
;
A
#
# COMPACT_ATOMS: atom_id res chain seq x y z
N MET A 1 -4.53 -27.55 1.96
CA MET A 1 -4.69 -26.71 3.18
C MET A 1 -4.27 -25.30 2.85
N ARG A 2 -5.03 -24.29 3.31
CA ARG A 2 -4.70 -22.88 3.04
C ARG A 2 -4.05 -22.23 4.25
N TYR A 3 -3.06 -21.41 3.98
CA TYR A 3 -2.35 -20.61 4.97
C TYR A 3 -2.29 -19.15 4.55
N PHE A 4 -2.39 -18.25 5.53
CA PHE A 4 -2.01 -16.85 5.37
C PHE A 4 -0.60 -16.64 5.91
N ILE A 5 0.14 -15.76 5.24
CA ILE A 5 1.42 -15.23 5.73
C ILE A 5 1.25 -13.74 5.94
N GLU A 6 1.59 -13.26 7.13
CA GLU A 6 1.79 -11.85 7.42
C GLU A 6 3.27 -11.52 7.25
N LEU A 7 3.55 -10.45 6.50
CA LEU A 7 4.91 -10.05 6.14
C LEU A 7 5.05 -8.53 6.01
N SER A 8 6.30 -8.07 5.99
CA SER A 8 6.67 -6.72 5.58
C SER A 8 7.73 -6.75 4.49
N TYR A 9 7.83 -5.64 3.74
CA TYR A 9 8.92 -5.47 2.78
C TYR A 9 9.28 -4.01 2.52
N ASN A 10 10.55 -3.78 2.26
CA ASN A 10 11.06 -2.57 1.65
C ASN A 10 11.01 -2.73 0.13
N GLY A 11 10.12 -2.00 -0.53
CA GLY A 11 9.88 -2.13 -1.97
C GLY A 11 10.91 -1.47 -2.88
N LYS A 12 11.98 -0.83 -2.33
CA LYS A 12 12.97 -0.04 -3.07
C LYS A 12 13.55 -0.78 -4.27
N ASN A 13 13.89 -2.05 -4.08
CA ASN A 13 14.60 -2.87 -5.06
C ASN A 13 13.65 -3.70 -5.95
N TYR A 14 12.33 -3.47 -5.85
CA TYR A 14 11.32 -4.31 -6.51
C TYR A 14 10.41 -3.51 -7.43
N HIS A 15 9.99 -4.13 -8.51
CA HIS A 15 9.01 -3.59 -9.44
C HIS A 15 7.56 -3.82 -8.96
N GLY A 16 7.36 -3.67 -7.64
CA GLY A 16 6.08 -3.84 -6.95
C GLY A 16 5.83 -5.28 -6.50
N TRP A 17 4.59 -5.53 -6.10
CA TRP A 17 4.16 -6.86 -5.63
C TRP A 17 4.11 -7.89 -6.75
N GLN A 18 3.36 -7.60 -7.82
CA GLN A 18 2.95 -8.57 -8.83
C GLN A 18 4.10 -8.97 -9.77
N ILE A 19 4.22 -10.27 -10.05
CA ILE A 19 5.13 -10.81 -11.08
C ILE A 19 4.90 -10.09 -12.41
N GLN A 20 5.99 -9.68 -13.04
CA GLN A 20 6.04 -9.02 -14.35
C GLN A 20 7.20 -9.60 -15.17
N PRO A 21 7.08 -9.66 -16.50
CA PRO A 21 8.18 -10.12 -17.35
C PRO A 21 9.44 -9.28 -17.15
N ASN A 22 10.58 -9.94 -16.99
CA ASN A 22 11.92 -9.34 -16.91
C ASN A 22 12.16 -8.38 -15.72
N GLU A 23 11.32 -8.42 -14.68
CA GLU A 23 11.43 -7.53 -13.53
C GLU A 23 11.30 -8.30 -12.22
N ILE A 24 12.17 -8.00 -11.25
CA ILE A 24 12.12 -8.62 -9.93
C ILE A 24 10.93 -8.06 -9.15
N SER A 25 10.08 -8.95 -8.63
CA SER A 25 8.92 -8.60 -7.81
C SER A 25 8.96 -9.28 -6.44
N ILE A 26 8.22 -8.73 -5.46
CA ILE A 26 8.08 -9.34 -4.13
C ILE A 26 7.45 -10.72 -4.24
N GLN A 27 6.38 -10.86 -5.04
CA GLN A 27 5.68 -12.12 -5.24
C GLN A 27 6.62 -13.21 -5.75
N GLU A 28 7.37 -12.95 -6.81
CA GLU A 28 8.31 -13.91 -7.40
C GLU A 28 9.40 -14.35 -6.41
N THR A 29 9.94 -13.38 -5.65
CA THR A 29 10.98 -13.65 -4.65
C THR A 29 10.47 -14.59 -3.56
N ILE A 30 9.23 -14.38 -3.08
CA ILE A 30 8.60 -15.23 -2.07
C ILE A 30 8.26 -16.60 -2.65
N GLU A 31 7.67 -16.68 -3.85
CA GLU A 31 7.31 -17.96 -4.50
C GLU A 31 8.55 -18.84 -4.72
N LYS A 32 9.65 -18.26 -5.20
CA LYS A 32 10.92 -18.98 -5.36
C LYS A 32 11.45 -19.53 -4.03
N ALA A 33 11.44 -18.71 -2.97
CA ALA A 33 11.88 -19.13 -1.64
C ALA A 33 11.00 -20.26 -1.09
N MET A 34 9.68 -20.13 -1.19
CA MET A 34 8.73 -21.13 -0.71
C MET A 34 8.85 -22.45 -1.48
N SER A 35 8.97 -22.39 -2.81
CA SER A 35 9.09 -23.59 -3.64
C SER A 35 10.34 -24.38 -3.32
N VAL A 36 11.47 -23.73 -3.06
CA VAL A 36 12.72 -24.39 -2.62
C VAL A 36 12.54 -25.04 -1.25
N LEU A 37 11.94 -24.32 -0.29
CA LEU A 37 11.84 -24.78 1.10
C LEU A 37 10.81 -25.88 1.30
N LEU A 38 9.71 -25.86 0.55
CA LEU A 38 8.62 -26.83 0.62
C LEU A 38 8.76 -27.95 -0.43
N LYS A 39 9.66 -27.79 -1.41
CA LYS A 39 9.86 -28.72 -2.53
C LYS A 39 8.60 -28.95 -3.35
N GLU A 40 7.84 -27.90 -3.55
CA GLU A 40 6.54 -27.90 -4.22
C GLU A 40 6.41 -26.59 -5.01
N ASP A 41 5.90 -26.66 -6.25
CA ASP A 41 5.59 -25.46 -7.01
C ASP A 41 4.38 -24.76 -6.39
N LEU A 42 4.62 -23.56 -5.87
CA LEU A 42 3.62 -22.79 -5.15
C LEU A 42 3.41 -21.43 -5.80
N SER A 43 2.17 -21.04 -5.88
CA SER A 43 1.80 -19.67 -6.20
C SER A 43 1.15 -18.99 -4.99
N VAL A 44 1.42 -17.70 -4.81
CA VAL A 44 0.86 -16.93 -3.72
C VAL A 44 -0.09 -15.84 -4.25
N VAL A 45 -1.10 -15.51 -3.48
CA VAL A 45 -2.05 -14.44 -3.78
C VAL A 45 -1.99 -13.38 -2.68
N GLY A 46 -1.52 -12.18 -3.03
CA GLY A 46 -1.41 -11.07 -2.10
C GLY A 46 -2.75 -10.37 -1.81
N CYS A 47 -2.82 -9.68 -0.67
CA CYS A 47 -3.97 -8.87 -0.25
C CYS A 47 -4.25 -7.65 -1.14
N GLY A 48 -3.33 -7.32 -2.02
CA GLY A 48 -3.41 -6.21 -2.98
C GLY A 48 -2.20 -6.19 -3.89
N ARG A 49 -2.12 -5.16 -4.71
CA ARG A 49 -0.94 -4.86 -5.53
C ARG A 49 -0.33 -3.55 -5.08
N THR A 50 0.97 -3.52 -4.90
CA THR A 50 1.74 -2.29 -4.71
C THR A 50 2.49 -1.96 -5.99
N ASP A 51 2.66 -0.67 -6.27
CA ASP A 51 3.47 -0.19 -7.40
C ASP A 51 4.97 -0.35 -7.11
N THR A 52 5.80 -0.24 -8.15
CA THR A 52 7.28 -0.18 -8.06
C THR A 52 7.72 0.80 -6.99
N GLY A 53 8.58 0.36 -6.07
CA GLY A 53 9.16 1.17 -5.01
C GLY A 53 8.23 1.50 -3.83
N VAL A 54 7.02 0.93 -3.78
CA VAL A 54 6.09 1.06 -2.64
C VAL A 54 6.44 0.03 -1.59
N HIS A 55 6.44 0.44 -0.32
CA HIS A 55 6.73 -0.41 0.83
C HIS A 55 5.45 -0.98 1.46
N ALA A 56 5.62 -2.00 2.29
CA ALA A 56 4.58 -2.47 3.19
C ALA A 56 5.19 -2.79 4.56
N SER A 57 4.65 -2.20 5.62
CA SER A 57 4.96 -2.60 7.00
C SER A 57 4.06 -3.73 7.47
N GLN A 58 2.91 -3.91 6.85
CA GLN A 58 2.06 -5.09 6.98
C GLN A 58 1.49 -5.46 5.61
N PHE A 59 1.62 -6.70 5.23
CA PHE A 59 1.06 -7.28 4.02
C PHE A 59 0.62 -8.70 4.31
N PHE A 60 -0.43 -9.14 3.66
CA PHE A 60 -0.88 -10.52 3.75
C PHE A 60 -0.88 -11.18 2.37
N LEU A 61 -0.50 -12.45 2.36
CA LEU A 61 -0.72 -13.32 1.22
C LEU A 61 -1.37 -14.63 1.70
N HIS A 62 -1.97 -15.37 0.77
CA HIS A 62 -2.33 -16.75 1.02
C HIS A 62 -1.69 -17.66 -0.02
N PHE A 63 -1.51 -18.92 0.37
CA PHE A 63 -1.08 -20.01 -0.47
C PHE A 63 -1.74 -21.33 -0.05
N ASP A 64 -1.78 -22.27 -0.96
CA ASP A 64 -2.24 -23.64 -0.71
C ASP A 64 -1.05 -24.61 -0.67
N CYS A 65 -1.08 -25.56 0.24
CA CYS A 65 -0.08 -26.60 0.42
C CYS A 65 -0.78 -27.96 0.53
N GLN A 66 -0.19 -29.00 -0.08
CA GLN A 66 -0.77 -30.34 -0.08
C GLN A 66 -0.73 -30.99 1.30
N SER A 67 0.35 -30.80 2.02
CA SER A 67 0.59 -31.39 3.35
C SER A 67 0.60 -30.32 4.47
N PRO A 68 0.26 -30.72 5.70
CA PRO A 68 0.43 -29.84 6.85
C PRO A 68 1.88 -29.38 6.99
N ILE A 69 2.06 -28.10 7.33
CA ILE A 69 3.39 -27.50 7.53
C ILE A 69 3.64 -27.18 9.00
N ASP A 70 4.89 -27.30 9.42
CA ASP A 70 5.37 -26.71 10.65
C ASP A 70 5.57 -25.20 10.44
N LYS A 71 4.62 -24.40 10.92
CA LYS A 71 4.53 -22.96 10.68
C LYS A 71 5.74 -22.19 11.22
N GLU A 72 6.18 -22.51 12.43
CA GLU A 72 7.30 -21.83 13.07
C GLU A 72 8.63 -22.18 12.39
N LYS A 73 8.82 -23.44 12.04
CA LYS A 73 10.00 -23.89 11.28
C LYS A 73 10.04 -23.25 9.88
N LEU A 74 8.90 -23.18 9.18
CA LEU A 74 8.84 -22.56 7.85
C LEU A 74 9.11 -21.06 7.96
N LYS A 75 8.52 -20.34 8.93
CA LYS A 75 8.77 -18.92 9.19
C LYS A 75 10.26 -18.66 9.42
N PHE A 76 10.89 -19.44 10.30
CA PHE A 76 12.33 -19.32 10.57
C PHE A 76 13.17 -19.50 9.30
N ARG A 77 12.88 -20.56 8.51
CA ARG A 77 13.60 -20.85 7.28
C ARG A 77 13.39 -19.77 6.21
N LEU A 78 12.16 -19.26 6.07
CA LEU A 78 11.87 -18.16 5.13
C LEU A 78 12.66 -16.91 5.48
N ASN A 79 12.67 -16.49 6.75
CA ASN A 79 13.44 -15.33 7.19
C ASN A 79 14.96 -15.50 7.06
N SER A 80 15.45 -16.76 7.07
CA SER A 80 16.87 -17.05 6.83
C SER A 80 17.23 -17.11 5.33
N PHE A 81 16.25 -17.36 4.47
CA PHE A 81 16.45 -17.57 3.03
C PHE A 81 16.12 -16.34 2.18
N LEU A 82 15.11 -15.57 2.60
CA LEU A 82 14.68 -14.35 1.92
C LEU A 82 15.72 -13.24 2.06
N PRO A 83 15.79 -12.30 1.10
CA PRO A 83 16.57 -11.08 1.24
C PRO A 83 16.16 -10.28 2.49
N GLU A 84 17.09 -9.51 3.06
CA GLU A 84 16.90 -8.73 4.28
C GLU A 84 15.82 -7.63 4.19
N ASP A 85 15.37 -7.33 2.99
CA ASP A 85 14.28 -6.37 2.72
C ASP A 85 12.88 -7.00 2.71
N ILE A 86 12.75 -8.31 3.02
CA ILE A 86 11.47 -9.03 3.21
C ILE A 86 11.50 -9.79 4.53
N ALA A 87 10.52 -9.54 5.41
CA ALA A 87 10.40 -10.24 6.70
C ALA A 87 9.03 -10.90 6.86
N ILE A 88 9.02 -12.17 7.31
CA ILE A 88 7.82 -12.94 7.61
C ILE A 88 7.56 -12.86 9.13
N PHE A 89 6.36 -12.41 9.53
CA PHE A 89 5.99 -12.25 10.93
C PHE A 89 5.28 -13.48 11.48
N GLN A 90 4.31 -14.00 10.72
CA GLN A 90 3.57 -15.20 11.13
C GLN A 90 2.99 -15.96 9.94
N ILE A 91 2.72 -17.24 10.15
CA ILE A 91 2.02 -18.14 9.23
C ILE A 91 0.80 -18.70 9.96
N ILE A 92 -0.38 -18.51 9.42
CA ILE A 92 -1.65 -18.81 10.07
C ILE A 92 -2.41 -19.81 9.19
N GLY A 93 -2.87 -20.93 9.76
CA GLY A 93 -3.81 -21.81 9.08
C GLY A 93 -5.19 -21.14 9.02
N VAL A 94 -5.82 -21.17 7.87
CA VAL A 94 -7.14 -20.55 7.63
C VAL A 94 -8.05 -21.54 6.92
N ASP A 95 -9.33 -21.20 6.77
CA ASP A 95 -10.26 -22.01 5.99
C ASP A 95 -9.87 -22.02 4.49
N ASN A 96 -10.19 -23.10 3.80
CA ASN A 96 -9.76 -23.27 2.40
C ASN A 96 -10.39 -22.28 1.42
N ASP A 97 -11.48 -21.60 1.81
CA ASP A 97 -12.14 -20.54 1.07
C ASP A 97 -11.62 -19.13 1.46
N ALA A 98 -10.77 -19.03 2.50
CA ALA A 98 -10.18 -17.75 2.91
C ALA A 98 -9.34 -17.14 1.78
N HIS A 99 -9.57 -15.85 1.49
CA HIS A 99 -8.91 -15.18 0.36
C HIS A 99 -8.29 -13.85 0.77
N ALA A 100 -6.96 -13.75 0.75
CA ALA A 100 -6.22 -12.59 1.22
C ALA A 100 -6.65 -11.25 0.58
N ARG A 101 -7.06 -11.25 -0.69
CA ARG A 101 -7.48 -10.03 -1.38
C ARG A 101 -8.94 -9.69 -1.19
N PHE A 102 -9.84 -10.67 -1.33
CA PHE A 102 -11.28 -10.40 -1.45
C PHE A 102 -11.99 -10.31 -0.10
N GLN A 103 -11.45 -10.93 0.94
CA GLN A 103 -12.00 -10.85 2.29
C GLN A 103 -11.37 -9.75 3.15
N ALA A 104 -10.36 -9.03 2.64
CA ALA A 104 -9.86 -7.86 3.34
C ALA A 104 -10.89 -6.72 3.30
N MET A 105 -11.31 -6.29 4.49
CA MET A 105 -12.36 -5.27 4.69
C MET A 105 -11.82 -3.86 4.45
N SER A 106 -10.60 -3.59 4.90
CA SER A 106 -9.95 -2.30 4.69
C SER A 106 -8.44 -2.42 4.51
N ARG A 107 -7.83 -1.39 3.95
CA ARG A 107 -6.38 -1.16 3.84
C ARG A 107 -6.09 0.24 4.32
N SER A 108 -4.98 0.39 5.04
CA SER A 108 -4.47 1.69 5.46
C SER A 108 -3.10 1.94 4.84
N TYR A 109 -2.89 3.17 4.42
CA TYR A 109 -1.61 3.62 3.88
C TYR A 109 -1.10 4.82 4.65
N GLN A 110 0.20 4.93 4.75
CA GLN A 110 0.90 6.13 5.14
C GLN A 110 1.75 6.64 3.99
N TYR A 111 1.76 7.97 3.80
CA TYR A 111 2.72 8.63 2.94
C TYR A 111 3.59 9.56 3.78
N LYS A 112 4.92 9.33 3.74
CA LYS A 112 5.90 10.05 4.57
C LYS A 112 6.61 11.12 3.77
N ILE A 113 6.65 12.33 4.33
CA ILE A 113 7.40 13.48 3.82
C ILE A 113 8.41 13.89 4.87
N SER A 114 9.67 14.08 4.49
CA SER A 114 10.69 14.72 5.31
C SER A 114 10.75 16.19 4.96
N LEU A 115 10.59 17.07 5.97
CA LEU A 115 10.59 18.52 5.82
C LEU A 115 12.01 19.08 5.73
N GLU A 116 13.01 18.27 6.08
CA GLU A 116 14.42 18.56 5.97
C GLU A 116 15.14 17.35 5.37
N LYS A 117 16.39 17.56 4.94
CA LYS A 117 17.24 16.48 4.44
C LYS A 117 17.56 15.48 5.54
N ASP A 118 17.14 14.23 5.37
CA ASP A 118 17.42 13.12 6.27
C ASP A 118 18.03 11.96 5.48
N VAL A 119 19.30 11.67 5.76
CA VAL A 119 20.06 10.61 5.05
C VAL A 119 19.54 9.21 5.35
N PHE A 120 18.90 8.99 6.53
CA PHE A 120 18.32 7.71 6.92
C PHE A 120 16.92 7.50 6.34
N GLN A 121 16.24 8.58 5.96
CA GLN A 121 14.90 8.54 5.34
C GLN A 121 14.93 8.72 3.82
N LYS A 122 16.11 8.81 3.22
CA LYS A 122 16.32 9.11 1.79
C LYS A 122 15.47 8.24 0.86
N ASP A 123 15.33 6.96 1.17
CA ASP A 123 14.60 5.99 0.36
C ASP A 123 13.22 5.62 0.94
N LEU A 124 12.84 6.22 2.08
CA LEU A 124 11.63 5.92 2.85
C LEU A 124 10.68 7.12 2.98
N SER A 125 11.05 8.26 2.44
CA SER A 125 10.22 9.48 2.45
C SER A 125 10.43 10.33 1.20
N LEU A 126 9.48 11.22 0.92
CA LEU A 126 9.65 12.30 -0.04
C LEU A 126 10.23 13.51 0.69
N GLU A 127 11.42 13.96 0.30
CA GLU A 127 11.97 15.21 0.81
C GLU A 127 11.28 16.41 0.17
N ILE A 128 10.75 17.29 0.99
CA ILE A 128 10.24 18.63 0.63
C ILE A 128 10.88 19.62 1.60
N SER A 129 12.13 19.96 1.34
CA SER A 129 12.85 21.01 2.02
C SER A 129 12.51 22.38 1.41
N HIS A 130 12.47 23.41 2.22
CA HIS A 130 12.30 24.81 1.79
C HIS A 130 10.90 25.23 1.30
N SER A 131 9.88 24.42 1.42
CA SER A 131 8.50 24.82 1.10
C SER A 131 7.66 24.86 2.36
N ALA A 132 7.16 26.02 2.72
CA ALA A 132 6.10 26.10 3.72
C ALA A 132 4.86 25.38 3.19
N LEU A 133 4.35 24.41 3.95
CA LEU A 133 3.12 23.70 3.64
C LEU A 133 2.04 24.12 4.65
N ASP A 134 0.91 24.58 4.16
CA ASP A 134 -0.27 24.82 4.98
C ASP A 134 -0.95 23.48 5.30
N VAL A 135 -0.51 22.85 6.40
CA VAL A 135 -1.01 21.55 6.84
C VAL A 135 -2.48 21.62 7.26
N GLU A 136 -2.94 22.77 7.76
CA GLU A 136 -4.35 22.96 8.11
C GLU A 136 -5.24 22.91 6.87
N MET A 137 -4.86 23.62 5.80
CA MET A 137 -5.58 23.57 4.53
C MET A 137 -5.50 22.19 3.88
N MET A 138 -4.35 21.49 3.97
CA MET A 138 -4.22 20.12 3.51
C MET A 138 -5.15 19.16 4.25
N ASN A 139 -5.34 19.35 5.57
CA ASN A 139 -6.28 18.55 6.36
C ASN A 139 -7.74 18.84 6.00
N LYS A 140 -8.10 20.12 5.81
CA LYS A 140 -9.45 20.49 5.33
C LYS A 140 -9.76 19.83 3.99
N ALA A 141 -8.83 19.81 3.05
CA ALA A 141 -8.99 19.11 1.77
C ALA A 141 -9.04 17.59 1.92
N ALA A 142 -8.22 17.01 2.81
CA ALA A 142 -8.19 15.56 3.05
C ALA A 142 -9.52 15.03 3.60
N ILE A 143 -10.14 15.75 4.55
CA ILE A 143 -11.44 15.40 5.13
C ILE A 143 -12.53 15.34 4.05
N MET A 144 -12.50 16.21 3.05
CA MET A 144 -13.48 16.23 1.96
C MET A 144 -13.50 14.90 1.17
N LEU A 145 -12.40 14.14 1.16
CA LEU A 145 -12.37 12.83 0.48
C LEU A 145 -13.42 11.85 1.03
N MET A 146 -13.82 11.95 2.29
CA MET A 146 -14.79 11.05 2.90
C MET A 146 -16.22 11.30 2.43
N ASP A 147 -16.49 12.44 1.80
CA ASP A 147 -17.81 12.78 1.27
C ASP A 147 -18.06 12.22 -0.14
N TYR A 148 -17.05 11.59 -0.75
CA TYR A 148 -17.10 11.07 -2.11
C TYR A 148 -16.90 9.56 -2.17
N THR A 149 -17.36 8.95 -3.26
CA THR A 149 -17.16 7.53 -3.53
C THR A 149 -16.47 7.28 -4.88
N ASP A 150 -16.67 8.13 -5.89
CA ASP A 150 -16.02 7.99 -7.20
C ASP A 150 -14.68 8.73 -7.23
N PHE A 151 -13.60 7.95 -7.35
CA PHE A 151 -12.23 8.45 -7.35
C PHE A 151 -11.52 8.28 -8.71
N LYS A 152 -12.26 8.30 -9.80
CA LYS A 152 -11.71 8.19 -11.16
C LYS A 152 -10.60 9.21 -11.42
N CYS A 153 -10.74 10.45 -10.91
CA CYS A 153 -9.75 11.52 -11.02
C CYS A 153 -8.39 11.17 -10.42
N PHE A 154 -8.32 10.24 -9.46
CA PHE A 154 -7.06 9.79 -8.86
C PHE A 154 -6.59 8.43 -9.36
N SER A 155 -7.34 7.77 -10.25
CA SER A 155 -6.95 6.50 -10.84
C SER A 155 -5.95 6.69 -11.97
N ARG A 156 -5.00 5.75 -12.11
CA ARG A 156 -4.13 5.69 -13.29
C ARG A 156 -4.99 5.48 -14.54
N SER A 157 -4.73 6.28 -15.58
CA SER A 157 -5.40 6.14 -16.87
C SER A 157 -5.10 4.78 -17.53
N LYS A 158 -6.01 4.30 -18.36
CA LYS A 158 -5.88 3.03 -19.11
C LYS A 158 -5.69 1.81 -18.18
N THR A 159 -6.48 1.74 -17.11
CA THR A 159 -6.56 0.56 -16.25
C THR A 159 -7.87 -0.17 -16.49
N ASP A 160 -7.80 -1.50 -16.53
CA ASP A 160 -8.97 -2.36 -16.62
C ASP A 160 -9.61 -2.50 -15.23
N VAL A 161 -10.44 -1.50 -14.86
CA VAL A 161 -11.19 -1.50 -13.61
C VAL A 161 -12.69 -1.48 -13.89
N LYS A 162 -13.45 -2.30 -13.16
CA LYS A 162 -14.91 -2.39 -13.30
C LYS A 162 -15.62 -1.18 -12.69
N THR A 163 -15.07 -0.59 -11.63
CA THR A 163 -15.64 0.57 -10.94
C THR A 163 -14.54 1.42 -10.33
N TYR A 164 -14.77 2.72 -10.24
CA TYR A 164 -13.90 3.68 -9.57
C TYR A 164 -14.32 3.98 -8.13
N GLU A 165 -15.31 3.24 -7.63
CA GLU A 165 -15.86 3.43 -6.29
C GLU A 165 -14.90 2.90 -5.22
N CYS A 166 -14.65 3.74 -4.21
CA CYS A 166 -13.94 3.44 -2.99
C CYS A 166 -14.66 4.13 -1.82
N SER A 167 -14.60 3.55 -0.63
CA SER A 167 -15.13 4.17 0.58
C SER A 167 -13.96 4.51 1.49
N ILE A 168 -13.58 5.80 1.55
CA ILE A 168 -12.53 6.30 2.43
C ILE A 168 -13.13 6.53 3.81
N THR A 169 -12.52 5.97 4.84
CA THR A 169 -12.97 6.07 6.24
C THR A 169 -12.10 7.00 7.06
N GLU A 170 -10.86 7.25 6.62
CA GLU A 170 -9.91 8.15 7.26
C GLU A 170 -9.02 8.81 6.20
N ALA A 171 -8.77 10.11 6.36
CA ALA A 171 -7.79 10.84 5.55
C ALA A 171 -7.31 12.08 6.35
N TYR A 172 -6.06 12.08 6.82
CA TYR A 172 -5.52 13.20 7.60
C TYR A 172 -3.98 13.23 7.59
N TRP A 173 -3.45 14.43 7.82
CA TRP A 173 -2.03 14.69 8.01
C TRP A 173 -1.71 14.89 9.48
N ILE A 174 -0.56 14.35 9.90
CA ILE A 174 0.00 14.56 11.23
C ILE A 174 1.48 14.92 11.11
N ALA A 175 1.91 15.92 11.88
CA ALA A 175 3.33 16.26 12.03
C ALA A 175 3.93 15.38 13.14
N HIS A 176 5.09 14.79 12.87
CA HIS A 176 5.87 14.01 13.83
C HIS A 176 7.35 14.38 13.69
N GLY A 177 7.81 15.26 14.59
CA GLY A 177 9.16 15.83 14.49
C GLY A 177 9.35 16.53 13.14
N ASN A 178 10.36 16.11 12.40
CA ASN A 178 10.71 16.65 11.07
C ASN A 178 10.01 15.94 9.91
N GLN A 179 8.98 15.14 10.19
CA GLN A 179 8.18 14.43 9.21
C GLN A 179 6.73 14.93 9.21
N LEU A 180 6.16 14.95 8.03
CA LEU A 180 4.73 15.08 7.81
C LEU A 180 4.21 13.77 7.24
N ILE A 181 3.24 13.15 7.91
CA ILE A 181 2.70 11.83 7.56
C ILE A 181 1.24 11.97 7.18
N PHE A 182 0.90 11.57 5.97
CA PHE A 182 -0.49 11.41 5.53
C PHE A 182 -0.96 10.00 5.83
N ASN A 183 -2.09 9.88 6.52
CA ASN A 183 -2.76 8.62 6.82
C ASN A 183 -4.04 8.55 6.01
N ILE A 184 -4.31 7.40 5.39
CA ILE A 184 -5.54 7.17 4.64
C ILE A 184 -5.98 5.71 4.75
N SER A 185 -7.27 5.48 5.04
CA SER A 185 -7.88 4.16 5.14
C SER A 185 -9.12 4.08 4.25
N ALA A 186 -9.29 2.96 3.55
CA ALA A 186 -10.45 2.70 2.69
C ALA A 186 -10.72 1.19 2.55
N ASN A 187 -11.92 0.83 2.09
CA ASN A 187 -12.26 -0.55 1.74
C ASN A 187 -11.37 -1.08 0.60
N ARG A 188 -10.99 -0.22 -0.34
CA ARG A 188 -10.06 -0.50 -1.45
C ARG A 188 -9.42 0.78 -1.96
N PHE A 189 -8.36 0.63 -2.74
CA PHE A 189 -7.72 1.72 -3.49
C PHE A 189 -7.57 1.35 -4.96
N LEU A 190 -7.67 2.36 -5.81
CA LEU A 190 -7.36 2.26 -7.24
C LEU A 190 -5.84 2.35 -7.46
N ARG A 191 -5.38 1.87 -8.60
CA ARG A 191 -3.97 1.95 -8.95
C ARG A 191 -3.48 3.40 -8.93
N ASN A 192 -2.39 3.66 -8.20
CA ASN A 192 -1.76 4.98 -8.03
C ASN A 192 -2.61 6.03 -7.27
N MET A 193 -3.78 5.65 -6.74
CA MET A 193 -4.74 6.57 -6.13
C MET A 193 -4.14 7.38 -4.97
N VAL A 194 -3.54 6.75 -3.98
CA VAL A 194 -2.98 7.45 -2.80
C VAL A 194 -1.89 8.45 -3.23
N ARG A 195 -1.03 8.08 -4.16
CA ARG A 195 0.03 8.96 -4.67
C ARG A 195 -0.52 10.17 -5.42
N ALA A 196 -1.62 10.03 -6.14
CA ALA A 196 -2.30 11.12 -6.83
C ALA A 196 -3.01 12.04 -5.83
N ILE A 197 -3.68 11.48 -4.82
CA ILE A 197 -4.30 12.24 -3.72
C ILE A 197 -3.23 13.10 -3.02
N VAL A 198 -2.13 12.48 -2.55
CA VAL A 198 -1.05 13.20 -1.87
C VAL A 198 -0.48 14.31 -2.74
N GLY A 199 -0.23 14.04 -4.03
CA GLY A 199 0.27 15.07 -4.95
C GLY A 199 -0.68 16.25 -5.10
N THR A 200 -1.98 16.00 -5.11
CA THR A 200 -3.01 17.06 -5.20
C THR A 200 -3.13 17.83 -3.88
N LEU A 201 -3.09 17.14 -2.75
CA LEU A 201 -3.07 17.77 -1.42
C LEU A 201 -1.83 18.66 -1.22
N LEU A 202 -0.69 18.29 -1.79
CA LEU A 202 0.51 19.15 -1.77
C LEU A 202 0.34 20.44 -2.58
N GLU A 203 -0.45 20.44 -3.65
CA GLU A 203 -0.77 21.68 -4.37
C GLU A 203 -1.66 22.61 -3.52
N VAL A 204 -2.56 22.03 -2.70
CA VAL A 204 -3.32 22.80 -1.69
C VAL A 204 -2.39 23.37 -0.64
N GLY A 205 -1.51 22.57 -0.04
CA GLY A 205 -0.57 22.99 0.99
C GLY A 205 0.41 24.07 0.53
N LYS A 206 0.74 24.10 -0.77
CA LYS A 206 1.58 25.14 -1.39
C LYS A 206 0.80 26.40 -1.78
N GLY A 207 -0.51 26.48 -1.50
CA GLY A 207 -1.38 27.58 -1.90
C GLY A 207 -1.62 27.70 -3.42
N ARG A 208 -1.31 26.66 -4.20
CA ARG A 208 -1.52 26.63 -5.65
C ARG A 208 -2.91 26.14 -6.07
N MET A 209 -3.62 25.52 -5.13
CA MET A 209 -4.99 25.03 -5.33
C MET A 209 -5.82 25.40 -4.10
N SER A 210 -7.00 25.99 -4.32
CA SER A 210 -7.97 26.26 -3.26
C SER A 210 -8.74 24.99 -2.87
N LEU A 211 -9.48 25.00 -1.75
CA LEU A 211 -10.40 23.92 -1.37
C LEU A 211 -11.47 23.69 -2.44
N GLU A 212 -12.00 24.75 -3.01
CA GLU A 212 -12.95 24.65 -4.13
C GLU A 212 -12.29 24.03 -5.38
N GLY A 213 -11.03 24.39 -5.65
CA GLY A 213 -10.23 23.76 -6.71
C GLY A 213 -10.05 22.26 -6.47
N PHE A 214 -9.79 21.83 -5.24
CA PHE A 214 -9.67 20.42 -4.86
C PHE A 214 -10.99 19.67 -5.05
N LYS A 215 -12.11 20.28 -4.63
CA LYS A 215 -13.46 19.75 -4.87
C LYS A 215 -13.72 19.55 -6.36
N ASN A 216 -13.44 20.57 -7.18
CA ASN A 216 -13.61 20.50 -8.63
C ASN A 216 -12.77 19.38 -9.28
N VAL A 217 -11.57 19.07 -8.75
CA VAL A 217 -10.77 17.93 -9.19
C VAL A 217 -11.53 16.61 -8.98
N ILE A 218 -12.14 16.41 -7.80
CA ILE A 218 -12.88 15.17 -7.51
C ILE A 218 -14.11 15.07 -8.43
N GLU A 219 -14.89 16.14 -8.52
CA GLU A 219 -16.13 16.19 -9.30
C GLU A 219 -15.91 16.07 -10.81
N SER A 220 -14.73 16.49 -11.29
CA SER A 220 -14.37 16.38 -12.72
C SER A 220 -14.25 14.94 -13.22
N ARG A 221 -13.95 13.98 -12.34
CA ARG A 221 -13.62 12.58 -12.69
C ARG A 221 -12.50 12.46 -13.76
N ASP A 222 -11.71 13.51 -13.93
CA ASP A 222 -10.61 13.56 -14.90
C ASP A 222 -9.25 13.55 -14.20
N ARG A 223 -8.41 12.54 -14.51
CA ARG A 223 -7.06 12.43 -13.96
C ARG A 223 -6.16 13.62 -14.30
N LYS A 224 -6.44 14.33 -15.38
CA LYS A 224 -5.66 15.49 -15.81
C LYS A 224 -5.84 16.70 -14.90
N MET A 225 -6.96 16.80 -14.22
CA MET A 225 -7.25 17.87 -13.27
C MET A 225 -6.53 17.67 -11.92
N ALA A 226 -6.20 16.43 -11.56
CA ALA A 226 -5.48 16.13 -10.34
C ALA A 226 -3.99 16.45 -10.45
N GLY A 227 -3.37 16.76 -9.32
CA GLY A 227 -1.93 17.01 -9.23
C GLY A 227 -1.07 15.81 -9.69
N ALA A 228 0.20 16.06 -9.93
CA ALA A 228 1.16 15.02 -10.27
C ALA A 228 1.28 13.99 -9.13
N SER A 229 1.35 12.71 -9.49
CA SER A 229 1.54 11.67 -8.48
C SER A 229 2.92 11.78 -7.82
N VAL A 230 2.97 11.74 -6.51
CA VAL A 230 4.23 11.76 -5.76
C VAL A 230 5.04 10.48 -5.95
N LYS A 231 6.35 10.52 -5.64
CA LYS A 231 7.25 9.34 -5.74
C LYS A 231 6.78 8.20 -4.83
N ALA A 232 6.99 6.97 -5.25
CA ALA A 232 6.56 5.77 -4.53
C ALA A 232 7.24 5.59 -3.17
N LYS A 233 8.50 5.98 -3.07
CA LYS A 233 9.38 5.75 -1.90
C LYS A 233 8.88 6.29 -0.55
N GLY A 234 7.87 7.16 -0.54
CA GLY A 234 7.22 7.63 0.70
C GLY A 234 5.97 6.84 1.06
N LEU A 235 5.51 5.91 0.20
CA LEU A 235 4.24 5.20 0.39
C LEU A 235 4.44 3.84 1.04
N PHE A 236 3.66 3.60 2.11
CA PHE A 236 3.65 2.35 2.87
C PHE A 236 2.22 1.83 3.01
N LEU A 237 1.98 0.57 2.65
CA LEU A 237 0.81 -0.15 3.15
C LEU A 237 1.08 -0.51 4.61
N THR A 238 0.26 -0.02 5.53
CA THR A 238 0.53 -0.13 6.99
C THR A 238 -0.41 -1.06 7.71
N ALA A 239 -1.62 -1.28 7.20
CA ALA A 239 -2.55 -2.21 7.79
C ALA A 239 -3.51 -2.80 6.76
N VAL A 240 -3.87 -4.07 6.97
CA VAL A 240 -4.93 -4.77 6.25
C VAL A 240 -5.82 -5.44 7.27
N VAL A 241 -7.11 -5.09 7.28
CA VAL A 241 -8.07 -5.60 8.25
C VAL A 241 -8.92 -6.70 7.62
N TYR A 242 -9.05 -7.80 8.33
CA TYR A 242 -9.90 -8.94 7.97
C TYR A 242 -11.00 -9.16 9.01
N PRO A 243 -12.10 -9.84 8.65
CA PRO A 243 -13.06 -10.33 9.64
C PRO A 243 -12.39 -11.26 10.65
N LYS A 244 -12.75 -11.12 11.93
CA LYS A 244 -12.11 -11.89 13.02
C LYS A 244 -12.13 -13.41 12.81
N HIS A 245 -13.19 -13.95 12.20
CA HIS A 245 -13.33 -15.39 11.97
C HIS A 245 -12.26 -15.98 11.03
N ILE A 246 -11.60 -15.18 10.20
CA ILE A 246 -10.53 -15.65 9.31
C ILE A 246 -9.35 -16.28 10.09
N PHE A 247 -9.08 -15.77 11.28
CA PHE A 247 -7.92 -16.16 12.11
C PHE A 247 -8.29 -17.03 13.34
N ASN A 248 -9.56 -17.39 13.48
CA ASN A 248 -10.05 -18.17 14.62
C ASN A 248 -9.97 -19.68 14.33
N LYS A 249 -8.76 -20.22 14.18
CA LYS A 249 -8.49 -21.65 14.17
C LYS A 249 -7.52 -22.04 15.26
#